data_4886f107c178aae4dacbce149d1a764c
#
_entry.id   4886f107c178aae4dacbce149d1a764c
#
_cell.length_a   1.000
_cell.length_b   1.000
_cell.length_c   1.000
_cell.angle_alpha   90.00
_cell.angle_beta   90.00
_cell.angle_gamma   90.00
#
_symmetry.space_group_name_H-M   'P 1'
#
loop_
_entity.id
_entity.type
_entity.pdbx_description
1 polymer ?
#
loop_
_entity_poly.entity_id
_entity_poly.type
_entity_poly.pdbx_seq_one_letter_code
_entity_poly.pdbx_strand_id
1 'polypeptide(L)'
;VLIWINGAFGAGKTHTAFELMRRLSGAHIADPELPGFALHRMLPPAARSDFQNLPQWRSAIVDTLQQAEEAHLGPVLVPMTIVRDDYFDEIIGSLRSRGVDLRHYALTASPETLLRRLSTRIAFLRTGLRRETWAVEQIPRCVAALAQDRYAAHVDTDHRSTDEVVEWIAADAGLGRVS
;
A
#
# COMPACT_ATOMS: atom_id res chain seq x y z
N VAL A 1 1.37 -12.92 -10.23
CA VAL A 1 2.28 -11.92 -9.63
C VAL A 1 1.54 -11.00 -8.69
N LEU A 2 2.10 -10.74 -7.52
CA LEU A 2 1.58 -9.82 -6.52
C LEU A 2 2.40 -8.52 -6.54
N ILE A 3 1.73 -7.38 -6.72
CA ILE A 3 2.33 -6.05 -6.75
C ILE A 3 1.99 -5.31 -5.47
N TRP A 4 2.92 -5.24 -4.53
CA TRP A 4 2.75 -4.48 -3.30
C TRP A 4 3.14 -3.01 -3.53
N ILE A 5 2.18 -2.11 -3.39
CA ILE A 5 2.35 -0.67 -3.52
C ILE A 5 2.37 -0.06 -2.13
N ASN A 6 3.57 0.15 -1.60
CA ASN A 6 3.82 0.80 -0.32
C ASN A 6 3.92 2.33 -0.49
N GLY A 7 3.90 3.06 0.58
CA GLY A 7 4.05 4.51 0.56
C GLY A 7 3.40 5.17 1.77
N ALA A 8 3.79 6.38 2.09
CA ALA A 8 3.17 7.18 3.14
C ALA A 8 1.71 7.54 2.80
N PHE A 9 0.98 8.04 3.79
CA PHE A 9 -0.34 8.64 3.55
C PHE A 9 -0.18 9.84 2.61
N GLY A 10 -1.00 9.91 1.56
CA GLY A 10 -0.88 10.92 0.51
C GLY A 10 0.09 10.60 -0.63
N ALA A 11 0.86 9.49 -0.57
CA ALA A 11 1.80 9.11 -1.64
C ALA A 11 1.12 8.64 -2.93
N GLY A 12 -0.18 8.32 -2.91
CA GLY A 12 -0.93 7.95 -4.12
C GLY A 12 -1.14 6.45 -4.33
N LYS A 13 -0.83 5.59 -3.35
CA LYS A 13 -0.95 4.11 -3.45
C LYS A 13 -2.26 3.62 -4.07
N THR A 14 -3.37 4.02 -3.47
CA THR A 14 -4.71 3.60 -3.91
C THR A 14 -5.00 4.08 -5.33
N HIS A 15 -4.62 5.32 -5.65
CA HIS A 15 -4.80 5.87 -6.99
C HIS A 15 -3.96 5.11 -8.03
N THR A 16 -2.69 4.85 -7.72
CA THR A 16 -1.80 4.03 -8.56
C THR A 16 -2.37 2.62 -8.78
N ALA A 17 -2.89 1.97 -7.71
CA ALA A 17 -3.50 0.64 -7.84
C ALA A 17 -4.74 0.66 -8.75
N PHE A 18 -5.61 1.66 -8.61
CA PHE A 18 -6.78 1.80 -9.49
C PHE A 18 -6.41 2.07 -10.95
N GLU A 19 -5.41 2.90 -11.20
CA GLU A 19 -4.93 3.18 -12.54
C GLU A 19 -4.26 1.94 -13.18
N LEU A 20 -3.47 1.18 -12.43
CA LEU A 20 -2.94 -0.11 -12.88
C LEU A 20 -4.07 -1.09 -13.21
N MET A 21 -5.07 -1.23 -12.31
CA MET A 21 -6.21 -2.12 -12.53
C MET A 21 -6.99 -1.74 -13.80
N ARG A 22 -7.17 -0.44 -14.06
CA ARG A 22 -7.89 0.04 -15.24
C ARG A 22 -7.16 -0.25 -16.55
N ARG A 23 -5.81 -0.29 -16.52
CA ARG A 23 -4.95 -0.40 -17.71
C ARG A 23 -4.40 -1.80 -17.95
N LEU A 24 -4.36 -2.65 -16.94
CA LEU A 24 -3.86 -4.01 -17.03
C LEU A 24 -5.02 -5.00 -17.09
N SER A 25 -5.10 -5.74 -18.18
CA SER A 25 -6.13 -6.76 -18.35
C SER A 25 -6.05 -7.81 -17.24
N GLY A 26 -7.18 -8.07 -16.60
CA GLY A 26 -7.29 -9.06 -15.53
C GLY A 26 -6.65 -8.67 -14.21
N ALA A 27 -6.24 -7.41 -14.00
CA ALA A 27 -5.72 -6.98 -12.70
C ALA A 27 -6.81 -6.93 -11.63
N HIS A 28 -6.46 -7.32 -10.40
CA HIS A 28 -7.35 -7.34 -9.24
C HIS A 28 -6.74 -6.55 -8.08
N ILE A 29 -7.55 -5.75 -7.36
CA ILE A 29 -7.11 -5.07 -6.15
C ILE A 29 -7.48 -5.90 -4.92
N ALA A 30 -6.48 -6.32 -4.17
CA ALA A 30 -6.61 -6.90 -2.83
C ALA A 30 -6.20 -5.84 -1.80
N ASP A 31 -7.18 -5.22 -1.14
CA ASP A 31 -6.95 -4.13 -0.18
C ASP A 31 -6.92 -4.64 1.27
N PRO A 32 -5.73 -4.69 1.93
CA PRO A 32 -5.58 -5.17 3.30
C PRO A 32 -6.24 -4.25 4.35
N GLU A 33 -6.58 -3.02 4.02
CA GLU A 33 -7.29 -2.12 4.94
C GLU A 33 -8.72 -2.62 5.21
N LEU A 34 -9.38 -3.28 4.25
CA LEU A 34 -10.75 -3.76 4.41
C LEU A 34 -10.93 -4.73 5.58
N PRO A 35 -10.19 -5.87 5.64
CA PRO A 35 -10.26 -6.75 6.80
C PRO A 35 -9.70 -6.09 8.07
N GLY A 36 -8.73 -5.19 7.95
CA GLY A 36 -8.21 -4.42 9.07
C GLY A 36 -9.31 -3.58 9.76
N PHE A 37 -10.10 -2.86 8.99
CA PHE A 37 -11.24 -2.10 9.54
C PHE A 37 -12.35 -3.00 10.09
N ALA A 38 -12.60 -4.16 9.50
CA ALA A 38 -13.58 -5.10 10.01
C ALA A 38 -13.16 -5.62 11.39
N LEU A 39 -11.93 -6.11 11.53
CA LEU A 39 -11.38 -6.57 12.81
C LEU A 39 -11.34 -5.46 13.86
N HIS A 40 -10.91 -4.26 13.47
CA HIS A 40 -10.89 -3.10 14.37
C HIS A 40 -12.27 -2.77 14.92
N ARG A 41 -13.35 -2.89 14.11
CA ARG A 41 -14.74 -2.63 14.56
C ARG A 41 -15.28 -3.71 15.50
N MET A 42 -14.78 -4.94 15.42
CA MET A 42 -15.18 -6.02 16.33
C MET A 42 -14.63 -5.83 17.74
N LEU A 43 -13.57 -5.04 17.91
CA LEU A 43 -13.00 -4.76 19.22
C LEU A 43 -13.78 -3.67 19.96
N PRO A 44 -13.89 -3.76 21.30
CA PRO A 44 -14.40 -2.66 22.12
C PRO A 44 -13.55 -1.39 21.90
N PRO A 45 -14.13 -0.17 21.96
CA PRO A 45 -13.41 1.08 21.69
C PRO A 45 -12.10 1.25 22.48
N ALA A 46 -12.08 0.84 23.75
CA ALA A 46 -10.88 0.92 24.60
C ALA A 46 -9.73 -0.02 24.18
N ALA A 47 -10.03 -1.07 23.41
CA ALA A 47 -9.05 -2.03 22.91
C ALA A 47 -8.59 -1.72 21.46
N ARG A 48 -9.11 -0.67 20.85
CA ARG A 48 -8.78 -0.30 19.47
C ARG A 48 -7.45 0.43 19.41
N SER A 49 -6.54 -0.09 18.60
CA SER A 49 -5.29 0.55 18.20
C SER A 49 -5.13 0.43 16.67
N ASP A 50 -3.96 0.66 16.12
CA ASP A 50 -3.70 0.35 14.72
C ASP A 50 -3.96 -1.15 14.48
N PHE A 51 -4.78 -1.49 13.49
CA PHE A 51 -5.10 -2.89 13.16
C PHE A 51 -3.86 -3.68 12.73
N GLN A 52 -2.81 -3.03 12.25
CA GLN A 52 -1.53 -3.67 11.96
C GLN A 52 -0.90 -4.31 13.21
N ASN A 53 -1.23 -3.82 14.40
CA ASN A 53 -0.77 -4.42 15.67
C ASN A 53 -1.43 -5.78 15.96
N LEU A 54 -2.49 -6.16 15.25
CA LEU A 54 -3.20 -7.43 15.43
C LEU A 54 -2.45 -8.55 14.70
N PRO A 55 -1.86 -9.55 15.39
CA PRO A 55 -1.17 -10.67 14.74
C PRO A 55 -2.08 -11.45 13.79
N GLN A 56 -3.35 -11.63 14.18
CA GLN A 56 -4.35 -12.31 13.35
C GLN A 56 -4.64 -11.58 12.04
N TRP A 57 -4.56 -10.23 11.99
CA TRP A 57 -4.66 -9.48 10.76
C TRP A 57 -3.46 -9.78 9.85
N ARG A 58 -2.24 -9.72 10.40
CA ARG A 58 -1.02 -9.95 9.62
C ARG A 58 -0.98 -11.37 9.04
N SER A 59 -1.30 -12.38 9.87
CA SER A 59 -1.39 -13.78 9.39
C SER A 59 -2.46 -13.94 8.30
N ALA A 60 -3.66 -13.42 8.52
CA ALA A 60 -4.76 -13.53 7.56
C ALA A 60 -4.42 -12.85 6.22
N ILE A 61 -3.70 -11.70 6.24
CA ILE A 61 -3.25 -11.03 5.02
C ILE A 61 -2.27 -11.90 4.24
N VAL A 62 -1.29 -12.52 4.91
CA VAL A 62 -0.33 -13.43 4.24
C VAL A 62 -1.07 -14.59 3.57
N ASP A 63 -1.96 -15.27 4.29
CA ASP A 63 -2.68 -16.42 3.77
C ASP A 63 -3.64 -16.04 2.62
N THR A 64 -4.35 -14.93 2.76
CA THR A 64 -5.29 -14.46 1.74
C THR A 64 -4.58 -14.00 0.48
N LEU A 65 -3.46 -13.28 0.60
CA LEU A 65 -2.71 -12.78 -0.56
C LEU A 65 -2.01 -13.92 -1.31
N GLN A 66 -1.49 -14.93 -0.62
CA GLN A 66 -0.97 -16.13 -1.27
C GLN A 66 -2.08 -16.82 -2.06
N GLN A 67 -3.24 -17.06 -1.46
CA GLN A 67 -4.39 -17.68 -2.14
C GLN A 67 -4.86 -16.84 -3.33
N ALA A 68 -4.88 -15.52 -3.20
CA ALA A 68 -5.27 -14.63 -4.30
C ALA A 68 -4.30 -14.72 -5.47
N GLU A 69 -3.00 -14.76 -5.22
CA GLU A 69 -1.98 -14.89 -6.27
C GLU A 69 -2.04 -16.25 -6.95
N GLU A 70 -2.19 -17.34 -6.19
CA GLU A 70 -2.33 -18.71 -6.72
C GLU A 70 -3.60 -18.90 -7.56
N ALA A 71 -4.71 -18.29 -7.15
CA ALA A 71 -6.02 -18.45 -7.81
C ALA A 71 -6.25 -17.49 -8.99
N HIS A 72 -5.41 -16.47 -9.16
CA HIS A 72 -5.66 -15.40 -10.12
C HIS A 72 -4.57 -15.33 -11.21
N LEU A 73 -5.00 -15.36 -12.49
CA LEU A 73 -4.07 -15.33 -13.62
C LEU A 73 -3.48 -13.95 -13.90
N GLY A 74 -4.14 -12.88 -13.47
CA GLY A 74 -3.70 -11.51 -13.65
C GLY A 74 -2.90 -10.98 -12.45
N PRO A 75 -2.38 -9.75 -12.52
CA PRO A 75 -1.68 -9.14 -11.39
C PRO A 75 -2.62 -8.84 -10.21
N VAL A 76 -2.18 -9.17 -9.00
CA VAL A 76 -2.86 -8.81 -7.75
C VAL A 76 -2.19 -7.57 -7.17
N LEU A 77 -2.92 -6.48 -7.06
CA LEU A 77 -2.43 -5.16 -6.64
C LEU A 77 -2.77 -4.91 -5.17
N VAL A 78 -1.78 -4.62 -4.36
CA VAL A 78 -1.92 -4.50 -2.89
C VAL A 78 -1.49 -3.10 -2.43
N PRO A 79 -2.40 -2.11 -2.36
CA PRO A 79 -2.08 -0.76 -1.90
C PRO A 79 -2.10 -0.68 -0.37
N MET A 80 -0.95 -0.87 0.28
CA MET A 80 -0.89 -0.86 1.75
C MET A 80 0.41 -0.24 2.27
N THR A 81 0.30 0.61 3.30
CA THR A 81 1.45 1.17 4.03
C THR A 81 1.97 0.17 5.06
N ILE A 82 3.22 -0.27 4.94
CA ILE A 82 3.95 -0.99 5.99
C ILE A 82 5.31 -0.33 6.15
N VAL A 83 5.59 0.14 7.37
CA VAL A 83 6.82 0.89 7.70
C VAL A 83 7.51 0.39 8.98
N ARG A 84 6.99 -0.66 9.60
CA ARG A 84 7.65 -1.38 10.68
C ARG A 84 8.40 -2.56 10.12
N ASP A 85 9.66 -2.67 10.47
CA ASP A 85 10.55 -3.71 9.95
C ASP A 85 10.05 -5.11 10.30
N ASP A 86 9.61 -5.31 11.54
CA ASP A 86 9.05 -6.59 12.01
C ASP A 86 7.77 -6.99 11.24
N TYR A 87 6.89 -6.04 10.94
CA TYR A 87 5.68 -6.31 10.15
C TYR A 87 5.99 -6.53 8.67
N PHE A 88 6.99 -5.82 8.14
CA PHE A 88 7.47 -6.04 6.79
C PHE A 88 8.04 -7.46 6.63
N ASP A 89 8.86 -7.90 7.57
CA ASP A 89 9.42 -9.26 7.57
C ASP A 89 8.33 -10.31 7.77
N GLU A 90 7.38 -10.09 8.68
CA GLU A 90 6.28 -11.00 8.93
C GLU A 90 5.36 -11.16 7.70
N ILE A 91 5.08 -10.10 6.95
CA ILE A 91 4.15 -10.14 5.81
C ILE A 91 4.92 -10.39 4.51
N ILE A 92 5.78 -9.45 4.10
CA ILE A 92 6.49 -9.53 2.81
C ILE A 92 7.52 -10.66 2.81
N GLY A 93 8.24 -10.82 3.92
CA GLY A 93 9.17 -11.93 4.11
C GLY A 93 8.47 -13.29 4.05
N SER A 94 7.32 -13.44 4.71
CA SER A 94 6.55 -14.69 4.66
C SER A 94 6.01 -15.00 3.26
N LEU A 95 5.45 -14.02 2.55
CA LEU A 95 4.98 -14.22 1.17
C LEU A 95 6.12 -14.67 0.26
N ARG A 96 7.28 -14.03 0.35
CA ARG A 96 8.47 -14.42 -0.42
C ARG A 96 8.96 -15.83 -0.07
N SER A 97 9.02 -16.19 1.22
CA SER A 97 9.43 -17.49 1.68
C SER A 97 8.50 -18.63 1.24
N ARG A 98 7.22 -18.30 1.00
CA ARG A 98 6.21 -19.22 0.45
C ARG A 98 6.24 -19.33 -1.08
N GLY A 99 7.16 -18.62 -1.75
CA GLY A 99 7.34 -18.68 -3.19
C GLY A 99 6.41 -17.78 -4.00
N VAL A 100 5.69 -16.86 -3.36
CA VAL A 100 4.84 -15.87 -4.05
C VAL A 100 5.72 -14.96 -4.92
N ASP A 101 5.40 -14.82 -6.21
CA ASP A 101 6.03 -13.83 -7.09
C ASP A 101 5.59 -12.42 -6.68
N LEU A 102 6.34 -11.84 -5.74
CA LEU A 102 6.02 -10.56 -5.13
C LEU A 102 7.00 -9.48 -5.57
N ARG A 103 6.46 -8.42 -6.17
CA ARG A 103 7.16 -7.17 -6.47
C ARG A 103 6.72 -6.10 -5.48
N HIS A 104 7.67 -5.46 -4.83
CA HIS A 104 7.40 -4.42 -3.83
C HIS A 104 7.90 -3.06 -4.34
N TYR A 105 7.02 -2.07 -4.31
CA TYR A 105 7.30 -0.69 -4.72
C TYR A 105 6.95 0.27 -3.60
N ALA A 106 7.89 1.11 -3.19
CA ALA A 106 7.68 2.17 -2.22
C ALA A 106 7.51 3.51 -2.96
N LEU A 107 6.28 4.03 -2.97
CA LEU A 107 6.02 5.38 -3.46
C LEU A 107 6.58 6.39 -2.47
N THR A 108 7.58 7.17 -2.90
CA THR A 108 8.24 8.20 -2.10
C THR A 108 7.79 9.58 -2.54
N ALA A 109 7.68 10.49 -1.59
CA ALA A 109 7.42 11.91 -1.81
C ALA A 109 7.96 12.72 -0.63
N SER A 110 8.23 14.01 -0.86
CA SER A 110 8.61 14.94 0.19
C SER A 110 7.47 15.14 1.22
N PRO A 111 7.80 15.43 2.48
CA PRO A 111 6.78 15.76 3.49
C PRO A 111 5.84 16.87 3.05
N GLU A 112 6.35 17.89 2.37
CA GLU A 112 5.60 19.03 1.84
C GLU A 112 4.55 18.59 0.82
N THR A 113 4.93 17.73 -0.11
CA THR A 113 4.02 17.17 -1.11
C THR A 113 2.93 16.30 -0.47
N LEU A 114 3.31 15.45 0.49
CA LEU A 114 2.35 14.61 1.22
C LEU A 114 1.33 15.44 1.99
N LEU A 115 1.79 16.48 2.71
CA LEU A 115 0.92 17.41 3.44
C LEU A 115 -0.04 18.14 2.49
N ARG A 116 0.47 18.66 1.38
CA ARG A 116 -0.35 19.34 0.36
C ARG A 116 -1.44 18.40 -0.20
N ARG A 117 -1.09 17.16 -0.54
CA ARG A 117 -2.04 16.18 -1.07
C ARG A 117 -3.10 15.78 -0.06
N LEU A 118 -2.72 15.60 1.22
CA LEU A 118 -3.67 15.31 2.29
C LEU A 118 -4.60 16.50 2.57
N SER A 119 -4.09 17.73 2.63
CA SER A 119 -4.92 18.93 2.85
C SER A 119 -5.96 19.14 1.74
N THR A 120 -5.59 18.91 0.48
CA THR A 120 -6.54 18.96 -0.64
C THR A 120 -7.64 17.90 -0.49
N ARG A 121 -7.29 16.69 -0.06
CA ARG A 121 -8.24 15.60 0.20
C ARG A 121 -9.19 15.93 1.35
N ILE A 122 -8.68 16.53 2.44
CA ILE A 122 -9.48 16.96 3.59
C ILE A 122 -10.53 18.01 3.17
N ALA A 123 -10.13 18.99 2.37
CA ALA A 123 -11.04 20.02 1.86
C ALA A 123 -12.20 19.43 1.05
N PHE A 124 -12.00 18.30 0.40
CA PHE A 124 -13.01 17.60 -0.40
C PHE A 124 -13.92 16.66 0.43
N LEU A 125 -13.42 16.10 1.53
CA LEU A 125 -14.12 15.13 2.38
C LEU A 125 -14.56 15.79 3.70
N ARG A 126 -15.74 16.41 3.73
CA ARG A 126 -16.34 17.13 4.90
C ARG A 126 -16.49 16.27 6.19
N THR A 127 -16.06 15.02 6.24
CA THR A 127 -16.38 14.06 7.31
C THR A 127 -15.20 13.29 7.93
N GLY A 128 -13.94 13.59 7.58
CA GLY A 128 -12.79 12.76 7.93
C GLY A 128 -11.71 13.36 8.86
N LEU A 129 -11.97 14.48 9.54
CA LEU A 129 -10.95 15.26 10.27
C LEU A 129 -10.02 14.44 11.21
N ARG A 130 -10.53 13.48 11.96
CA ARG A 130 -9.71 12.68 12.90
C ARG A 130 -8.75 11.72 12.22
N ARG A 131 -9.18 11.08 11.13
CA ARG A 131 -8.34 10.12 10.39
C ARG A 131 -7.22 10.83 9.65
N GLU A 132 -7.52 12.00 9.09
CA GLU A 132 -6.56 12.81 8.36
C GLU A 132 -5.50 13.43 9.30
N THR A 133 -5.87 13.87 10.51
CA THR A 133 -4.92 14.37 11.51
C THR A 133 -3.93 13.27 11.88
N TRP A 134 -4.42 12.05 12.16
CA TRP A 134 -3.55 10.91 12.43
C TRP A 134 -2.63 10.59 11.23
N ALA A 135 -3.14 10.62 10.01
CA ALA A 135 -2.33 10.39 8.80
C ALA A 135 -1.19 11.41 8.65
N VAL A 136 -1.46 12.68 8.95
CA VAL A 136 -0.44 13.74 8.94
C VAL A 136 0.64 13.48 9.99
N GLU A 137 0.28 13.06 11.19
CA GLU A 137 1.21 12.72 12.28
C GLU A 137 2.13 11.54 11.90
N GLN A 138 1.68 10.65 11.02
CA GLN A 138 2.48 9.50 10.57
C GLN A 138 3.51 9.85 9.47
N ILE A 139 3.40 10.99 8.80
CA ILE A 139 4.26 11.35 7.65
C ILE A 139 5.76 11.24 7.99
N PRO A 140 6.28 11.87 9.07
CA PRO A 140 7.72 11.81 9.35
C PRO A 140 8.23 10.38 9.52
N ARG A 141 7.49 9.56 10.25
CA ARG A 141 7.83 8.14 10.47
C ARG A 141 7.82 7.36 9.17
N CYS A 142 6.80 7.54 8.34
CA CYS A 142 6.66 6.84 7.07
C CYS A 142 7.77 7.23 6.09
N VAL A 143 8.08 8.53 5.97
CA VAL A 143 9.14 9.02 5.09
C VAL A 143 10.49 8.47 5.51
N ALA A 144 10.83 8.53 6.81
CA ALA A 144 12.09 8.03 7.33
C ALA A 144 12.25 6.50 7.14
N ALA A 145 11.18 5.73 7.37
CA ALA A 145 11.22 4.28 7.18
C ALA A 145 11.36 3.93 5.69
N LEU A 146 10.51 4.48 4.84
CA LEU A 146 10.46 4.15 3.42
C LEU A 146 11.67 4.63 2.61
N ALA A 147 12.52 5.49 3.18
CA ALA A 147 13.80 5.87 2.57
C ALA A 147 14.88 4.79 2.69
N GLN A 148 14.68 3.76 3.50
CA GLN A 148 15.66 2.69 3.72
C GLN A 148 15.66 1.70 2.53
N ASP A 149 16.84 1.17 2.18
CA ASP A 149 17.04 0.24 1.06
C ASP A 149 16.19 -1.03 1.14
N ARG A 150 15.84 -1.47 2.35
CA ARG A 150 14.98 -2.65 2.55
C ARG A 150 13.58 -2.49 1.93
N TYR A 151 13.12 -1.26 1.74
CA TYR A 151 11.82 -0.95 1.10
C TYR A 151 11.94 -0.65 -0.41
N ALA A 152 13.10 -0.92 -1.04
CA ALA A 152 13.23 -0.78 -2.48
C ALA A 152 12.24 -1.77 -3.22
N ALA A 153 11.80 -1.51 -4.49
CA ALA A 153 12.22 -0.38 -5.33
C ALA A 153 11.49 0.93 -4.94
N HIS A 154 12.23 2.01 -4.91
CA HIS A 154 11.66 3.34 -4.63
C HIS A 154 11.16 3.99 -5.92
N VAL A 155 9.96 4.56 -5.86
CA VAL A 155 9.33 5.29 -6.97
C VAL A 155 9.03 6.71 -6.52
N ASP A 156 9.81 7.67 -6.99
CA ASP A 156 9.58 9.09 -6.72
C ASP A 156 8.26 9.56 -7.35
N THR A 157 7.41 10.16 -6.53
CA THR A 157 6.12 10.74 -6.95
C THR A 157 6.06 12.26 -6.82
N ASP A 158 7.13 12.92 -6.40
CA ASP A 158 7.20 14.39 -6.40
C ASP A 158 7.32 14.94 -7.82
N HIS A 159 8.09 14.24 -8.66
CA HIS A 159 8.47 14.67 -10.00
C HIS A 159 7.85 13.82 -11.11
N ARG A 160 6.93 12.91 -10.76
CA ARG A 160 6.22 12.05 -11.72
C ARG A 160 4.72 12.21 -11.60
N SER A 161 4.06 12.24 -12.74
CA SER A 161 2.61 12.09 -12.83
C SER A 161 2.19 10.65 -12.43
N THR A 162 0.92 10.45 -12.14
CA THR A 162 0.39 9.10 -11.88
C THR A 162 0.61 8.17 -13.08
N ASP A 163 0.46 8.69 -14.29
CA ASP A 163 0.68 7.92 -15.52
C ASP A 163 2.12 7.40 -15.62
N GLU A 164 3.11 8.25 -15.38
CA GLU A 164 4.52 7.87 -15.37
C GLU A 164 4.85 6.86 -14.27
N VAL A 165 4.24 6.98 -13.09
CA VAL A 165 4.40 6.00 -12.00
C VAL A 165 3.82 4.64 -12.41
N VAL A 166 2.63 4.63 -12.99
CA VAL A 166 1.94 3.42 -13.44
C VAL A 166 2.72 2.72 -14.55
N GLU A 167 3.18 3.47 -15.56
CA GLU A 167 4.00 2.95 -16.67
C GLU A 167 5.31 2.37 -16.15
N TRP A 168 5.97 3.07 -15.22
CA TRP A 168 7.21 2.60 -14.63
C TRP A 168 7.03 1.28 -13.88
N ILE A 169 6.02 1.18 -12.99
CA ILE A 169 5.72 -0.04 -12.24
C ILE A 169 5.37 -1.20 -13.19
N ALA A 170 4.53 -0.96 -14.20
CA ALA A 170 4.13 -1.99 -15.13
C ALA A 170 5.33 -2.51 -15.96
N ALA A 171 6.22 -1.63 -16.38
CA ALA A 171 7.42 -2.00 -17.12
C ALA A 171 8.41 -2.80 -16.27
N ASP A 172 8.69 -2.33 -15.04
CA ASP A 172 9.62 -3.00 -14.11
C ASP A 172 9.10 -4.37 -13.67
N ALA A 173 7.79 -4.48 -13.44
CA ALA A 173 7.15 -5.75 -13.10
C ALA A 173 6.95 -6.70 -14.28
N GLY A 174 7.28 -6.29 -15.50
CA GLY A 174 7.12 -7.12 -16.71
C GLY A 174 5.68 -7.38 -17.12
N LEU A 175 4.73 -6.47 -16.78
CA LEU A 175 3.28 -6.65 -16.98
C LEU A 175 2.78 -6.28 -18.39
N GLY A 176 3.67 -5.99 -19.33
CA GLY A 176 3.31 -5.57 -20.67
C GLY A 176 2.96 -4.07 -20.75
N ARG A 177 2.59 -3.61 -21.96
CA ARG A 177 2.22 -2.22 -22.18
C ARG A 177 0.88 -1.91 -21.51
N VAL A 178 0.88 -0.86 -20.73
CA VAL A 178 -0.33 -0.25 -20.15
C VAL A 178 -1.04 0.50 -21.29
N SER A 179 -2.25 0.11 -21.62
CA SER A 179 -3.06 0.74 -22.70
C SER A 179 -3.98 1.83 -22.15
#